data_b9ad4dd45a6886dcf4af9bf4b6dd8f75
#
_entry.id   b9ad4dd45a6886dcf4af9bf4b6dd8f75
#
_cell.length_a   1.000
_cell.length_b   1.000
_cell.length_c   1.000
_cell.angle_alpha   90.00
_cell.angle_beta   90.00
_cell.angle_gamma   90.00
#
_symmetry.space_group_name_H-M   'P 1'
#
loop_
_entity.id
_entity.type
_entity.pdbx_description
1 polymer ?
#
loop_
_entity_poly.entity_id
_entity_poly.type
_entity_poly.pdbx_seq_one_letter_code
_entity_poly.pdbx_strand_id
1 'polypeptide(L)'
;MNRTLLASVAALAAAASITIAAGCGSSDSAEVPTGADMKGTWVHSATGYDNGEFESEQGDINITAVVIDRANGQAFAGYKRYTPAGGGSPQKEAMQGVIAPDGDILITDEDGFFEGTLENGTFTGQYAEMGADSAAMNVTWTKK
;
A
#
# COMPACT_ATOMS: atom_id res chain seq x y z
N MET A 1 73.54 -39.79 34.19
CA MET A 1 72.61 -39.68 35.36
C MET A 1 72.13 -38.24 35.46
N ASN A 2 70.96 -37.94 34.92
CA ASN A 2 70.29 -36.64 35.14
C ASN A 2 68.79 -36.87 35.17
N ARG A 3 68.20 -36.57 36.26
CA ARG A 3 66.77 -36.64 36.50
C ARG A 3 66.13 -35.36 36.07
N THR A 4 65.23 -35.40 35.13
CA THR A 4 64.44 -34.28 34.71
C THR A 4 63.13 -34.30 35.48
N LEU A 5 62.82 -33.21 36.22
CA LEU A 5 61.60 -32.97 36.93
C LEU A 5 60.52 -32.48 35.94
N LEU A 6 59.40 -33.18 35.87
CA LEU A 6 58.18 -32.76 35.19
C LEU A 6 57.37 -31.86 36.11
N ALA A 7 57.22 -30.59 35.73
CA ALA A 7 56.29 -29.66 36.35
C ALA A 7 54.94 -29.74 35.61
N SER A 8 53.91 -30.17 36.34
CA SER A 8 52.54 -30.18 35.84
C SER A 8 51.91 -28.79 35.99
N VAL A 9 51.54 -28.15 34.91
CA VAL A 9 50.77 -26.93 34.88
C VAL A 9 49.29 -27.31 34.72
N ALA A 10 48.49 -27.09 35.77
CA ALA A 10 47.04 -27.24 35.71
C ALA A 10 46.44 -25.95 35.12
N ALA A 11 45.89 -26.05 33.93
CA ALA A 11 45.13 -24.97 33.30
C ALA A 11 43.67 -25.03 33.76
N LEU A 12 43.23 -24.04 34.53
CA LEU A 12 41.83 -23.82 34.87
C LEU A 12 41.14 -23.24 33.61
N ALA A 13 40.27 -24.00 32.99
CA ALA A 13 39.37 -23.50 31.94
C ALA A 13 38.11 -22.92 32.62
N ALA A 14 38.02 -21.57 32.66
CA ALA A 14 36.78 -20.90 33.03
C ALA A 14 35.84 -20.89 31.81
N ALA A 15 34.80 -21.70 31.90
CA ALA A 15 33.72 -21.67 30.89
C ALA A 15 32.81 -20.47 31.17
N ALA A 16 32.97 -19.41 30.40
CA ALA A 16 32.03 -18.30 30.37
C ALA A 16 30.81 -18.71 29.53
N SER A 17 29.69 -19.01 30.19
CA SER A 17 28.40 -19.25 29.51
C SER A 17 27.83 -17.94 29.03
N ILE A 18 27.97 -17.63 27.75
CA ILE A 18 27.28 -16.52 27.09
C ILE A 18 25.85 -16.98 26.84
N THR A 19 24.91 -16.56 27.66
CA THR A 19 23.47 -16.67 27.41
C THR A 19 23.12 -15.65 26.33
N ILE A 20 23.05 -16.07 25.07
CA ILE A 20 22.44 -15.29 24.00
C ILE A 20 20.95 -15.35 24.25
N ALA A 21 20.38 -14.31 24.87
CA ALA A 21 18.95 -14.07 24.84
C ALA A 21 18.58 -13.80 23.38
N ALA A 22 18.10 -14.83 22.67
CA ALA A 22 17.40 -14.65 21.41
C ALA A 22 16.11 -13.88 21.73
N GLY A 23 16.18 -12.55 21.67
CA GLY A 23 15.00 -11.71 21.59
C GLY A 23 14.30 -12.06 20.29
N CYS A 24 13.28 -12.93 20.33
CA CYS A 24 12.26 -12.97 19.31
C CYS A 24 11.56 -11.61 19.36
N GLY A 25 12.10 -10.64 18.63
CA GLY A 25 11.31 -9.51 18.21
C GLY A 25 10.22 -10.09 17.31
N SER A 26 8.99 -10.18 17.82
CA SER A 26 7.82 -10.27 16.97
C SER A 26 7.86 -9.01 16.10
N SER A 27 8.39 -9.12 14.89
CA SER A 27 8.04 -8.19 13.85
C SER A 27 6.54 -8.42 13.65
N ASP A 28 5.70 -7.51 14.16
CA ASP A 28 4.34 -7.38 13.69
C ASP A 28 4.45 -7.10 12.19
N SER A 29 4.45 -8.18 11.40
CA SER A 29 4.22 -8.06 9.97
C SER A 29 2.81 -7.50 9.86
N ALA A 30 2.68 -6.27 9.38
CA ALA A 30 1.38 -5.67 9.10
C ALA A 30 0.58 -6.68 8.29
N GLU A 31 -0.63 -6.97 8.73
CA GLU A 31 -1.50 -7.91 8.03
C GLU A 31 -1.78 -7.35 6.63
N VAL A 32 -1.52 -8.17 5.60
CA VAL A 32 -1.80 -7.78 4.22
C VAL A 32 -3.31 -7.55 4.08
N PRO A 33 -3.75 -6.38 3.59
CA PRO A 33 -5.17 -6.10 3.46
C PRO A 33 -5.84 -7.07 2.46
N THR A 34 -7.14 -7.18 2.56
CA THR A 34 -7.98 -8.00 1.67
C THR A 34 -8.90 -7.11 0.84
N GLY A 35 -9.52 -7.67 -0.19
CA GLY A 35 -10.54 -6.94 -0.95
C GLY A 35 -11.71 -6.46 -0.06
N ALA A 36 -12.00 -7.16 1.06
CA ALA A 36 -13.02 -6.72 2.01
C ALA A 36 -12.65 -5.41 2.71
N ASP A 37 -11.38 -5.16 2.94
CA ASP A 37 -10.90 -3.92 3.56
C ASP A 37 -11.06 -2.73 2.62
N MET A 38 -11.09 -2.98 1.31
CA MET A 38 -11.39 -1.96 0.31
C MET A 38 -12.87 -1.60 0.23
N LYS A 39 -13.81 -2.44 0.72
CA LYS A 39 -15.25 -2.14 0.61
C LYS A 39 -15.63 -0.88 1.38
N GLY A 40 -16.43 -0.06 0.73
CA GLY A 40 -16.96 1.17 1.32
C GLY A 40 -17.09 2.31 0.32
N THR A 41 -17.39 3.48 0.85
CA THR A 41 -17.38 4.75 0.11
C THR A 41 -16.18 5.54 0.56
N TRP A 42 -15.45 6.08 -0.40
CA TRP A 42 -14.20 6.80 -0.18
C TRP A 42 -14.29 8.23 -0.70
N VAL A 43 -13.68 9.13 0.04
CA VAL A 43 -13.35 10.48 -0.44
C VAL A 43 -12.04 10.39 -1.18
N HIS A 44 -12.03 10.87 -2.41
CA HIS A 44 -10.84 10.96 -3.25
C HIS A 44 -10.21 12.34 -3.13
N SER A 45 -8.90 12.41 -3.12
CA SER A 45 -8.12 13.61 -3.36
C SER A 45 -6.93 13.30 -4.24
N ALA A 46 -6.56 14.23 -5.11
CA ALA A 46 -5.45 14.07 -6.03
C ALA A 46 -4.59 15.34 -6.11
N THR A 47 -3.33 15.17 -6.45
CA THR A 47 -2.40 16.27 -6.71
C THR A 47 -1.40 15.83 -7.76
N GLY A 48 -1.28 16.60 -8.83
CA GLY A 48 -0.35 16.28 -9.92
C GLY A 48 -0.64 17.05 -11.19
N TYR A 49 -0.37 16.43 -12.30
CA TYR A 49 -0.68 16.99 -13.62
C TYR A 49 -1.76 16.19 -14.30
N ASP A 50 -2.75 16.90 -14.81
CA ASP A 50 -3.82 16.39 -15.66
C ASP A 50 -3.86 17.23 -16.94
N ASN A 51 -3.77 16.58 -18.09
CA ASN A 51 -3.80 17.22 -19.41
C ASN A 51 -2.84 18.43 -19.53
N GLY A 52 -1.68 18.34 -18.86
CA GLY A 52 -0.65 19.37 -18.84
C GLY A 52 -0.88 20.54 -17.86
N GLU A 53 -1.99 20.55 -17.12
CA GLU A 53 -2.28 21.53 -16.08
C GLU A 53 -2.00 20.94 -14.69
N PHE A 54 -1.44 21.75 -13.79
CA PHE A 54 -1.18 21.31 -12.41
C PHE A 54 -2.44 21.47 -11.57
N GLU A 55 -2.87 20.37 -10.99
CA GLU A 55 -4.00 20.33 -10.08
C GLU A 55 -3.56 19.98 -8.65
N SER A 56 -4.10 20.70 -7.66
CA SER A 56 -3.87 20.44 -6.25
C SER A 56 -5.15 20.70 -5.47
N GLU A 57 -6.12 19.81 -5.59
CA GLU A 57 -7.39 19.99 -4.92
C GLU A 57 -7.74 18.81 -4.02
N GLN A 58 -8.44 19.13 -2.93
CA GLN A 58 -9.14 18.13 -2.14
C GLN A 58 -10.38 17.66 -2.89
N GLY A 59 -10.26 16.51 -3.53
CA GLY A 59 -11.27 15.99 -4.43
C GLY A 59 -11.07 16.60 -5.82
N ASP A 60 -10.63 15.79 -6.74
CA ASP A 60 -10.78 16.11 -8.14
C ASP A 60 -12.21 16.65 -8.32
N ILE A 61 -12.30 17.85 -8.88
CA ILE A 61 -13.59 18.50 -9.19
C ILE A 61 -14.52 17.56 -9.95
N ASN A 62 -13.97 16.52 -10.54
CA ASN A 62 -14.67 15.52 -11.31
C ASN A 62 -15.01 14.26 -10.52
N ILE A 63 -14.18 13.80 -9.56
CA ILE A 63 -14.45 12.59 -8.76
C ILE A 63 -15.10 12.92 -7.43
N THR A 64 -16.41 12.70 -7.34
CA THR A 64 -17.20 13.00 -6.13
C THR A 64 -17.19 11.87 -5.10
N ALA A 65 -16.92 10.65 -5.49
CA ALA A 65 -16.73 9.49 -4.61
C ALA A 65 -16.19 8.29 -5.37
N VAL A 66 -15.39 7.47 -4.68
CA VAL A 66 -15.09 6.09 -5.07
C VAL A 66 -15.92 5.15 -4.20
N VAL A 67 -16.57 4.18 -4.81
CA VAL A 67 -17.42 3.20 -4.12
C VAL A 67 -16.98 1.80 -4.49
N ILE A 68 -16.49 1.03 -3.53
CA ILE A 68 -16.16 -0.38 -3.68
C ILE A 68 -17.28 -1.19 -3.05
N ASP A 69 -18.05 -1.89 -3.85
CA ASP A 69 -19.26 -2.61 -3.43
C ASP A 69 -19.12 -4.14 -3.46
N ARG A 70 -18.10 -4.65 -4.14
CA ARG A 70 -17.84 -6.10 -4.30
C ARG A 70 -16.42 -6.45 -3.89
N ALA A 71 -16.24 -7.60 -3.24
CA ALA A 71 -14.95 -8.18 -2.92
C ALA A 71 -15.01 -9.70 -2.90
N ASN A 72 -13.91 -10.35 -3.30
CA ASN A 72 -13.71 -11.79 -3.24
C ASN A 72 -12.21 -12.09 -3.05
N GLY A 73 -11.83 -12.51 -1.84
CA GLY A 73 -10.43 -12.68 -1.48
C GLY A 73 -9.64 -11.38 -1.63
N GLN A 74 -8.61 -11.40 -2.43
CA GLN A 74 -7.76 -10.23 -2.72
C GLN A 74 -8.29 -9.35 -3.88
N ALA A 75 -9.38 -9.74 -4.53
CA ALA A 75 -9.99 -8.96 -5.60
C ALA A 75 -11.16 -8.14 -5.09
N PHE A 76 -11.36 -6.99 -5.70
CA PHE A 76 -12.50 -6.11 -5.42
C PHE A 76 -12.95 -5.37 -6.68
N ALA A 77 -14.16 -4.81 -6.64
CA ALA A 77 -14.69 -4.00 -7.74
C ALA A 77 -15.70 -2.98 -7.21
N GLY A 78 -15.90 -1.96 -8.02
CA GLY A 78 -16.81 -0.87 -7.72
C GLY A 78 -16.88 0.14 -8.86
N TYR A 79 -16.96 1.41 -8.51
CA TYR A 79 -17.03 2.49 -9.49
C TYR A 79 -16.56 3.82 -8.87
N LYS A 80 -16.02 4.69 -9.70
CA LYS A 80 -15.91 6.12 -9.38
C LYS A 80 -17.17 6.86 -9.86
N ARG A 81 -17.59 7.86 -9.06
CA ARG A 81 -18.59 8.85 -9.48
C ARG A 81 -17.87 10.12 -9.87
N TYR A 82 -18.18 10.64 -11.01
CA TYR A 82 -17.59 11.90 -11.47
C TYR A 82 -18.63 12.78 -12.16
N THR A 83 -18.30 14.05 -12.28
CA THR A 83 -19.05 14.99 -13.12
C THR A 83 -18.13 15.40 -14.28
N PRO A 84 -18.57 15.23 -15.54
CA PRO A 84 -17.77 15.62 -16.71
C PRO A 84 -17.28 17.08 -16.62
N ALA A 85 -16.06 17.36 -17.06
CA ALA A 85 -15.44 18.70 -17.00
C ALA A 85 -16.28 19.80 -17.67
N GLY A 86 -17.07 19.47 -18.69
CA GLY A 86 -18.03 20.39 -19.32
C GLY A 86 -19.34 20.62 -18.54
N GLY A 87 -19.45 20.06 -17.34
CA GLY A 87 -20.70 20.00 -16.57
C GLY A 87 -21.63 18.89 -17.08
N GLY A 88 -22.74 18.68 -16.42
CA GLY A 88 -23.72 17.66 -16.76
C GLY A 88 -24.16 16.81 -15.58
N SER A 89 -24.89 15.73 -15.85
CA SER A 89 -25.31 14.81 -14.79
C SER A 89 -24.13 13.95 -14.32
N PRO A 90 -24.02 13.68 -13.00
CA PRO A 90 -23.02 12.76 -12.48
C PRO A 90 -23.07 11.39 -13.18
N GLN A 91 -21.92 10.86 -13.50
CA GLN A 91 -21.73 9.57 -14.17
C GLN A 91 -21.05 8.57 -13.23
N LYS A 92 -20.99 7.32 -13.67
CA LYS A 92 -20.28 6.23 -12.99
C LYS A 92 -19.37 5.54 -13.98
N GLU A 93 -18.17 5.28 -13.56
CA GLU A 93 -17.20 4.51 -14.29
C GLU A 93 -16.77 3.30 -13.47
N ALA A 94 -16.75 2.14 -14.11
CA ALA A 94 -16.41 0.89 -13.42
C ALA A 94 -14.92 0.85 -13.04
N MET A 95 -14.65 0.27 -11.87
CA MET A 95 -13.29 0.04 -11.36
C MET A 95 -13.15 -1.41 -10.89
N GLN A 96 -11.96 -1.98 -11.09
CA GLN A 96 -11.63 -3.32 -10.63
C GLN A 96 -10.21 -3.30 -10.07
N GLY A 97 -9.98 -4.01 -8.96
CA GLY A 97 -8.67 -4.03 -8.33
C GLY A 97 -8.32 -5.37 -7.73
N VAL A 98 -7.03 -5.54 -7.52
CA VAL A 98 -6.42 -6.68 -6.84
C VAL A 98 -5.37 -6.21 -5.85
N ILE A 99 -5.17 -6.99 -4.79
CA ILE A 99 -4.13 -6.78 -3.79
C ILE A 99 -3.11 -7.91 -3.94
N ALA A 100 -1.86 -7.56 -4.12
CA ALA A 100 -0.76 -8.50 -4.21
C ALA A 100 -0.40 -9.09 -2.83
N PRO A 101 0.34 -10.23 -2.76
CA PRO A 101 0.72 -10.84 -1.49
C PRO A 101 1.61 -9.97 -0.58
N ASP A 102 2.27 -8.97 -1.12
CA ASP A 102 3.07 -7.98 -0.41
C ASP A 102 2.28 -6.75 0.06
N GLY A 103 1.00 -6.67 -0.33
CA GLY A 103 0.09 -5.59 0.04
C GLY A 103 -0.06 -4.49 -1.02
N ASP A 104 0.67 -4.57 -2.11
CA ASP A 104 0.52 -3.64 -3.22
C ASP A 104 -0.85 -3.80 -3.88
N ILE A 105 -1.47 -2.69 -4.20
CA ILE A 105 -2.82 -2.61 -4.77
C ILE A 105 -2.74 -2.03 -6.17
N LEU A 106 -3.28 -2.77 -7.14
CA LEU A 106 -3.51 -2.29 -8.50
C LEU A 106 -5.01 -2.17 -8.74
N ILE A 107 -5.44 -1.02 -9.24
CA ILE A 107 -6.84 -0.75 -9.62
C ILE A 107 -6.85 -0.22 -11.05
N THR A 108 -7.74 -0.74 -11.87
CA THR A 108 -7.95 -0.25 -13.23
C THR A 108 -9.35 0.34 -13.38
N ASP A 109 -9.47 1.35 -14.18
CA ASP A 109 -10.72 1.90 -14.68
C ASP A 109 -10.72 1.92 -16.23
N GLU A 110 -11.57 2.71 -16.86
CA GLU A 110 -11.68 2.76 -18.32
C GLU A 110 -10.47 3.44 -18.97
N ASP A 111 -9.91 4.46 -18.32
CA ASP A 111 -8.93 5.37 -18.91
C ASP A 111 -7.52 5.14 -18.36
N GLY A 112 -7.39 4.57 -17.15
CA GLY A 112 -6.09 4.48 -16.50
C GLY A 112 -6.01 3.43 -15.39
N PHE A 113 -5.08 3.66 -14.48
CA PHE A 113 -4.89 2.78 -13.33
C PHE A 113 -4.36 3.52 -12.11
N PHE A 114 -4.67 2.97 -10.93
CA PHE A 114 -4.10 3.38 -9.65
C PHE A 114 -3.17 2.29 -9.13
N GLU A 115 -2.05 2.69 -8.59
CA GLU A 115 -1.12 1.82 -7.85
C GLU A 115 -0.87 2.41 -6.47
N GLY A 116 -0.86 1.58 -5.41
CA GLY A 116 -0.63 2.08 -4.06
C GLY A 116 -0.84 1.03 -2.98
N THR A 117 -1.00 1.51 -1.74
CA THR A 117 -1.17 0.68 -0.55
C THR A 117 -2.34 1.14 0.30
N LEU A 118 -2.88 0.23 1.11
CA LEU A 118 -3.92 0.52 2.10
C LEU A 118 -3.33 0.40 3.50
N GLU A 119 -3.24 1.51 4.20
CA GLU A 119 -2.76 1.55 5.58
C GLU A 119 -3.74 2.31 6.48
N ASN A 120 -4.11 1.74 7.61
CA ASN A 120 -4.99 2.36 8.60
C ASN A 120 -6.30 2.93 8.00
N GLY A 121 -6.87 2.24 7.00
CA GLY A 121 -8.11 2.68 6.34
C GLY A 121 -7.92 3.86 5.38
N THR A 122 -6.69 4.14 4.98
CA THR A 122 -6.36 5.13 3.96
C THR A 122 -5.62 4.45 2.81
N PHE A 123 -6.13 4.56 1.60
CA PHE A 123 -5.39 4.20 0.39
C PHE A 123 -4.53 5.39 -0.03
N THR A 124 -3.26 5.16 -0.26
CA THR A 124 -2.32 6.15 -0.77
C THR A 124 -1.59 5.56 -1.97
N GLY A 125 -1.54 6.30 -3.06
CA GLY A 125 -0.93 5.79 -4.28
C GLY A 125 -0.77 6.84 -5.37
N GLN A 126 -0.70 6.35 -6.58
CA GLN A 126 -0.57 7.15 -7.79
C GLN A 126 -1.65 6.74 -8.79
N TYR A 127 -2.13 7.70 -9.55
CA TYR A 127 -2.96 7.50 -10.73
C TYR A 127 -2.15 7.83 -11.98
N ALA A 128 -2.27 6.99 -12.98
CA ALA A 128 -1.72 7.26 -14.31
C ALA A 128 -2.77 6.98 -15.38
N GLU A 129 -2.97 7.95 -16.24
CA GLU A 129 -3.76 7.85 -17.45
C GLU A 129 -2.86 8.10 -18.66
N MET A 130 -3.08 7.34 -19.73
CA MET A 130 -2.27 7.41 -20.93
C MET A 130 -3.13 7.80 -22.12
N GLY A 131 -2.57 8.61 -23.01
CA GLY A 131 -3.27 9.01 -24.23
C GLY A 131 -3.23 10.50 -24.47
N ALA A 132 -4.28 11.02 -25.10
CA ALA A 132 -4.38 12.44 -25.42
C ALA A 132 -4.63 13.31 -24.17
N ASP A 133 -5.34 12.74 -23.19
CA ASP A 133 -5.72 13.38 -21.93
C ASP A 133 -4.92 12.71 -20.78
N SER A 134 -3.57 12.67 -20.94
CA SER A 134 -2.70 11.99 -19.98
C SER A 134 -2.65 12.67 -18.62
N ALA A 135 -2.70 11.86 -17.56
CA ALA A 135 -2.59 12.31 -16.17
C ALA A 135 -1.50 11.55 -15.41
N ALA A 136 -0.90 12.20 -14.42
CA ALA A 136 -0.01 11.60 -13.43
C ALA A 136 -0.19 12.31 -12.10
N MET A 137 -0.82 11.63 -11.13
CA MET A 137 -1.23 12.23 -9.88
C MET A 137 -0.85 11.35 -8.68
N ASN A 138 -0.50 11.99 -7.57
CA ASN A 138 -0.56 11.35 -6.26
C ASN A 138 -1.99 11.40 -5.76
N VAL A 139 -2.49 10.27 -5.27
CA VAL A 139 -3.88 10.15 -4.82
C VAL A 139 -3.97 9.66 -3.39
N THR A 140 -5.01 10.09 -2.70
CA THR A 140 -5.35 9.60 -1.36
C THR A 140 -6.86 9.37 -1.28
N TRP A 141 -7.26 8.19 -0.79
CA TRP A 141 -8.65 7.88 -0.51
C TRP A 141 -8.84 7.63 0.97
N THR A 142 -9.79 8.32 1.58
CA THR A 142 -10.17 8.11 2.98
C THR A 142 -11.61 7.60 3.07
N LYS A 143 -11.86 6.61 3.91
CA LYS A 143 -13.23 6.09 4.12
C LYS A 143 -14.15 7.16 4.71
N LYS A 144 -15.39 7.18 4.20
CA LYS A 144 -16.49 7.95 4.80
C LYS A 144 -17.08 7.22 6.00
#